data_c09ff5d2537a00392371a2ebe969f2f8
#
_entry.id   c09ff5d2537a00392371a2ebe969f2f8
#
_cell.length_a   1.000
_cell.length_b   1.000
_cell.length_c   1.000
_cell.angle_alpha   90.00
_cell.angle_beta   90.00
_cell.angle_gamma   90.00
#
_symmetry.space_group_name_H-M   'P 1'
#
loop_
_entity.id
_entity.type
_entity.pdbx_description
1 polymer ?
#
loop_
_entity_poly.entity_id
_entity_poly.type
_entity_poly.pdbx_seq_one_letter_code
_entity_poly.pdbx_strand_id
1 'polypeptide(L)'
;MKLNLNDKKFVTTENKSGISSNETIFHYFQDGSIITGSYMGGSIQKGSIVGKQTSDSEIELLYQCITTEGELKAGESKGIISKTPHGKLKLTFNWNWLNGDLSGGKSEYIETV
;
A
#
# COMPACT_ATOMS: atom_id res chain seq x y z
N MET A 1 8.38 3.10 20.05
CA MET A 1 7.07 3.74 19.78
C MET A 1 6.43 3.09 18.57
N LYS A 2 5.17 2.70 18.71
CA LYS A 2 4.43 2.05 17.62
C LYS A 2 4.05 3.07 16.57
N LEU A 3 4.46 2.84 15.32
CA LEU A 3 4.08 3.69 14.20
C LEU A 3 2.63 3.44 13.82
N ASN A 4 1.92 4.48 13.39
CA ASN A 4 0.49 4.42 13.10
C ASN A 4 0.20 5.08 11.76
N LEU A 5 -0.67 4.46 10.97
CA LEU A 5 -1.03 4.91 9.63
C LEU A 5 -2.37 5.66 9.57
N ASN A 6 -2.99 5.93 10.73
CA ASN A 6 -4.33 6.51 10.70
C ASN A 6 -4.35 7.88 10.02
N ASP A 7 -5.24 8.02 9.04
CA ASP A 7 -5.44 9.23 8.24
C ASP A 7 -4.14 9.70 7.56
N LYS A 8 -3.34 8.75 7.07
CA LYS A 8 -2.09 9.03 6.35
C LYS A 8 -2.24 8.73 4.88
N LYS A 9 -1.69 9.61 4.04
CA LYS A 9 -1.69 9.45 2.58
C LYS A 9 -0.28 9.18 2.08
N PHE A 10 -0.17 8.29 1.10
CA PHE A 10 1.10 7.88 0.53
C PHE A 10 1.05 7.89 -0.99
N VAL A 11 2.20 8.15 -1.59
CA VAL A 11 2.40 8.02 -3.04
C VAL A 11 3.53 7.03 -3.29
N THR A 12 3.48 6.37 -4.45
CA THR A 12 4.48 5.41 -4.86
C THR A 12 5.76 6.14 -5.27
N THR A 13 6.90 5.75 -4.69
CA THR A 13 8.21 6.26 -5.09
C THR A 13 8.98 5.26 -5.93
N GLU A 14 8.77 3.96 -5.70
CA GLU A 14 9.37 2.89 -6.48
C GLU A 14 8.41 1.71 -6.55
N ASN A 15 8.23 1.15 -7.74
CA ASN A 15 7.35 0.01 -7.93
C ASN A 15 7.84 -0.83 -9.10
N LYS A 16 8.36 -2.01 -8.80
CA LYS A 16 8.80 -2.98 -9.81
C LYS A 16 7.70 -4.00 -10.06
N SER A 17 7.28 -4.13 -11.31
CA SER A 17 6.26 -5.09 -11.77
C SER A 17 4.85 -4.82 -11.24
N GLY A 18 4.61 -3.69 -10.56
CA GLY A 18 3.30 -3.32 -10.07
C GLY A 18 2.59 -2.35 -11.01
N ILE A 19 1.33 -2.05 -10.68
CA ILE A 19 0.48 -1.16 -11.48
C ILE A 19 0.29 0.22 -10.85
N SER A 20 0.70 0.41 -9.60
CA SER A 20 0.65 1.74 -8.99
C SER A 20 1.80 2.61 -9.51
N SER A 21 1.58 3.91 -9.50
CA SER A 21 2.55 4.89 -9.96
C SER A 21 2.55 6.08 -9.00
N ASN A 22 3.38 7.08 -9.26
CA ASN A 22 3.37 8.32 -8.47
C ASN A 22 2.07 9.11 -8.61
N GLU A 23 1.19 8.71 -9.54
CA GLU A 23 -0.15 9.28 -9.67
C GLU A 23 -1.17 8.55 -8.79
N THR A 24 -0.82 7.40 -8.22
CA THR A 24 -1.70 6.63 -7.35
C THR A 24 -1.57 7.14 -5.92
N ILE A 25 -2.70 7.55 -5.33
CA ILE A 25 -2.75 8.02 -3.94
C ILE A 25 -3.34 6.93 -3.07
N PHE A 26 -2.64 6.58 -2.00
CA PHE A 26 -3.08 5.61 -1.00
C PHE A 26 -3.47 6.36 0.26
N HIS A 27 -4.69 6.14 0.75
CA HIS A 27 -5.15 6.75 1.98
C HIS A 27 -5.46 5.66 3.00
N TYR A 28 -4.69 5.62 4.08
CA TYR A 28 -4.79 4.59 5.13
C TYR A 28 -5.53 5.12 6.35
N PHE A 29 -6.24 4.22 7.00
CA PHE A 29 -6.85 4.43 8.31
C PHE A 29 -6.44 3.28 9.21
N GLN A 30 -6.38 3.53 10.50
CA GLN A 30 -5.98 2.50 11.45
C GLN A 30 -6.77 2.65 12.75
N ASP A 31 -7.29 1.51 13.24
CA ASP A 31 -7.97 1.41 14.51
C ASP A 31 -7.36 0.23 15.28
N GLY A 32 -6.57 0.53 16.31
CA GLY A 32 -5.78 -0.48 16.99
C GLY A 32 -4.77 -1.10 16.01
N SER A 33 -4.86 -2.41 15.82
CA SER A 33 -4.00 -3.12 14.87
C SER A 33 -4.66 -3.32 13.50
N ILE A 34 -5.92 -2.89 13.33
CA ILE A 34 -6.66 -3.06 12.09
C ILE A 34 -6.37 -1.90 11.16
N ILE A 35 -5.91 -2.21 9.96
CA ILE A 35 -5.59 -1.22 8.92
C ILE A 35 -6.59 -1.37 7.80
N THR A 36 -7.15 -0.25 7.35
CA THR A 36 -8.00 -0.18 6.18
C THR A 36 -7.50 0.93 5.27
N GLY A 37 -7.92 0.94 4.03
CA GLY A 37 -7.53 2.02 3.15
C GLY A 37 -8.17 1.92 1.78
N SER A 38 -7.96 2.98 1.02
CA SER A 38 -8.39 3.06 -0.37
C SER A 38 -7.24 3.63 -1.20
N TYR A 39 -7.23 3.32 -2.49
CA TYR A 39 -6.25 3.89 -3.39
C TYR A 39 -6.83 4.04 -4.79
N MET A 40 -6.38 5.08 -5.49
CA MET A 40 -6.81 5.35 -6.85
C MET A 40 -5.81 6.30 -7.51
N GLY A 41 -5.85 6.34 -8.85
CA GLY A 41 -5.00 7.19 -9.66
C GLY A 41 -4.13 6.39 -10.60
N GLY A 42 -3.66 7.00 -11.68
CA GLY A 42 -2.93 6.31 -12.72
C GLY A 42 -3.78 5.23 -13.37
N SER A 43 -3.29 4.01 -13.42
CA SER A 43 -4.02 2.88 -14.01
C SER A 43 -5.00 2.20 -13.03
N ILE A 44 -5.13 2.71 -11.81
CA ILE A 44 -6.06 2.17 -10.80
C ILE A 44 -7.27 3.08 -10.70
N GLN A 45 -8.44 2.55 -11.07
CA GLN A 45 -9.68 3.29 -10.99
C GLN A 45 -10.21 3.33 -9.56
N LYS A 46 -10.16 2.20 -8.85
CA LYS A 46 -10.56 2.11 -7.44
C LYS A 46 -9.91 0.91 -6.81
N GLY A 47 -9.38 1.09 -5.59
CA GLY A 47 -8.81 0.00 -4.82
C GLY A 47 -9.17 0.09 -3.36
N SER A 48 -9.10 -1.05 -2.66
CA SER A 48 -9.36 -1.14 -1.23
C SER A 48 -8.33 -2.04 -0.56
N ILE A 49 -8.07 -1.76 0.71
CA ILE A 49 -7.06 -2.43 1.52
C ILE A 49 -7.67 -2.81 2.85
N VAL A 50 -7.37 -4.03 3.31
CA VAL A 50 -7.63 -4.49 4.68
C VAL A 50 -6.37 -5.20 5.15
N GLY A 51 -5.92 -4.86 6.34
CA GLY A 51 -4.71 -5.47 6.88
C GLY A 51 -4.58 -5.34 8.37
N LYS A 52 -3.41 -5.68 8.87
CA LYS A 52 -3.12 -5.62 10.30
C LYS A 52 -1.67 -5.22 10.53
N GLN A 53 -1.43 -4.58 11.66
CA GLN A 53 -0.09 -4.31 12.15
C GLN A 53 0.34 -5.48 13.03
N THR A 54 1.47 -6.10 12.70
CA THR A 54 1.95 -7.31 13.38
C THR A 54 3.03 -7.03 14.41
N SER A 55 3.69 -5.88 14.30
CA SER A 55 4.65 -5.39 15.29
C SER A 55 4.70 -3.86 15.21
N ASP A 56 5.59 -3.23 15.97
CA ASP A 56 5.70 -1.75 15.97
C ASP A 56 5.93 -1.18 14.57
N SER A 57 6.58 -1.92 13.68
CA SER A 57 6.94 -1.44 12.36
C SER A 57 6.57 -2.38 11.22
N GLU A 58 5.90 -3.51 11.51
CA GLU A 58 5.56 -4.49 10.48
C GLU A 58 4.06 -4.56 10.24
N ILE A 59 3.66 -4.68 8.98
CA ILE A 59 2.25 -4.76 8.58
C ILE A 59 2.06 -5.84 7.52
N GLU A 60 0.86 -6.40 7.50
CA GLU A 60 0.41 -7.34 6.46
C GLU A 60 -0.88 -6.80 5.87
N LEU A 61 -0.96 -6.77 4.55
CA LEU A 61 -2.12 -6.21 3.84
C LEU A 61 -2.65 -7.20 2.80
N LEU A 62 -3.97 -7.20 2.65
CA LEU A 62 -4.64 -7.73 1.48
C LEU A 62 -5.24 -6.55 0.73
N TYR A 63 -5.14 -6.54 -0.57
CA TYR A 63 -5.64 -5.44 -1.37
C TYR A 63 -6.26 -5.95 -2.67
N GLN A 64 -7.19 -5.15 -3.19
CA GLN A 64 -7.86 -5.45 -4.45
C GLN A 64 -8.20 -4.15 -5.17
N CYS A 65 -8.23 -4.20 -6.47
CA CYS A 65 -8.57 -3.02 -7.25
C CYS A 65 -9.22 -3.40 -8.58
N ILE A 66 -9.86 -2.39 -9.18
CA ILE A 66 -10.26 -2.44 -10.58
C ILE A 66 -9.39 -1.43 -11.33
N THR A 67 -8.81 -1.86 -12.45
CA THR A 67 -7.97 -1.00 -13.27
C THR A 67 -8.84 -0.16 -14.21
N THR A 68 -8.23 0.85 -14.83
CA THR A 68 -8.92 1.70 -15.81
C THR A 68 -9.35 0.91 -17.05
N GLU A 69 -8.78 -0.28 -17.28
CA GLU A 69 -9.20 -1.19 -18.36
C GLU A 69 -10.27 -2.18 -17.92
N GLY A 70 -10.72 -2.09 -16.67
CA GLY A 70 -11.78 -2.96 -16.17
C GLY A 70 -11.30 -4.29 -15.61
N GLU A 71 -10.00 -4.49 -15.40
CA GLU A 71 -9.48 -5.72 -14.82
C GLU A 71 -9.59 -5.70 -13.30
N LEU A 72 -10.01 -6.82 -12.73
CA LEU A 72 -9.99 -7.01 -11.27
C LEU A 72 -8.69 -7.70 -10.88
N LYS A 73 -7.98 -7.10 -9.91
CA LYS A 73 -6.73 -7.64 -9.39
C LYS A 73 -6.79 -7.67 -7.88
N ALA A 74 -6.27 -8.75 -7.30
CA ALA A 74 -6.13 -8.88 -5.85
C ALA A 74 -4.72 -9.32 -5.52
N GLY A 75 -4.19 -8.83 -4.41
CA GLY A 75 -2.84 -9.15 -4.00
C GLY A 75 -2.67 -9.14 -2.49
N GLU A 76 -1.49 -9.57 -2.07
CA GLU A 76 -1.07 -9.52 -0.66
C GLU A 76 0.30 -8.90 -0.56
N SER A 77 0.60 -8.29 0.58
CA SER A 77 1.91 -7.70 0.83
C SER A 77 2.27 -7.78 2.31
N LYS A 78 3.57 -7.85 2.54
CA LYS A 78 4.14 -7.68 3.88
C LYS A 78 5.09 -6.52 3.80
N GLY A 79 5.02 -5.63 4.77
CA GLY A 79 5.77 -4.39 4.69
C GLY A 79 6.31 -3.91 6.01
N ILE A 80 7.16 -2.92 5.89
CA ILE A 80 7.82 -2.27 7.02
C ILE A 80 7.50 -0.79 6.96
N ILE A 81 7.13 -0.24 8.11
CA ILE A 81 6.95 1.20 8.30
C ILE A 81 8.24 1.75 8.87
N SER A 82 8.78 2.79 8.25
CA SER A 82 9.95 3.49 8.76
C SER A 82 9.74 5.00 8.68
N LYS A 83 10.65 5.77 9.27
CA LYS A 83 10.65 7.23 9.16
C LYS A 83 11.86 7.69 8.37
N THR A 84 11.64 8.68 7.51
CA THR A 84 12.73 9.35 6.82
C THR A 84 13.45 10.33 7.76
N PRO A 85 14.65 10.82 7.39
CA PRO A 85 15.33 11.85 8.18
C PRO A 85 14.50 13.13 8.37
N HIS A 86 13.52 13.36 7.50
CA HIS A 86 12.63 14.54 7.59
C HIS A 86 11.34 14.26 8.37
N GLY A 87 11.24 13.09 9.02
CA GLY A 87 10.09 12.76 9.85
C GLY A 87 8.86 12.24 9.11
N LYS A 88 8.95 12.00 7.81
CA LYS A 88 7.86 11.39 7.04
C LYS A 88 7.87 9.89 7.19
N LEU A 89 6.68 9.28 7.13
CA LEU A 89 6.59 7.82 7.12
C LEU A 89 6.91 7.29 5.72
N LYS A 90 7.56 6.13 5.69
CA LYS A 90 7.90 5.42 4.48
C LYS A 90 7.43 3.97 4.63
N LEU A 91 6.80 3.45 3.58
CA LEU A 91 6.37 2.05 3.52
C LEU A 91 7.19 1.31 2.48
N THR A 92 7.69 0.14 2.84
CA THR A 92 8.41 -0.74 1.93
C THR A 92 7.75 -2.10 1.96
N PHE A 93 7.27 -2.57 0.81
CA PHE A 93 6.51 -3.81 0.70
C PHE A 93 7.19 -4.83 -0.20
N ASN A 94 7.06 -6.10 0.19
CA ASN A 94 7.15 -7.24 -0.70
C ASN A 94 5.71 -7.69 -0.97
N TRP A 95 5.34 -7.77 -2.24
CA TRP A 95 3.96 -8.04 -2.63
C TRP A 95 3.89 -9.08 -3.74
N ASN A 96 2.74 -9.72 -3.86
CA ASN A 96 2.45 -10.60 -4.99
C ASN A 96 0.95 -10.60 -5.30
N TRP A 97 0.63 -10.83 -6.56
CA TRP A 97 -0.76 -10.96 -6.99
C TRP A 97 -1.29 -12.33 -6.60
N LEU A 98 -2.57 -12.38 -6.23
CA LEU A 98 -3.29 -13.62 -5.90
C LEU A 98 -4.11 -14.12 -7.08
N ASN A 99 -4.22 -13.32 -8.13
CA ASN A 99 -4.88 -13.72 -9.38
C ASN A 99 -4.05 -13.19 -10.57
N GLY A 100 -4.49 -13.53 -11.77
CA GLY A 100 -3.75 -13.16 -12.96
C GLY A 100 -2.48 -13.98 -13.12
N ASP A 101 -1.35 -13.34 -13.40
CA ASP A 101 -0.09 -14.02 -13.64
C ASP A 101 0.66 -14.41 -12.36
N LEU A 102 0.12 -14.07 -11.19
CA LEU A 102 0.70 -14.37 -9.86
C LEU A 102 2.11 -13.78 -9.65
N SER A 103 2.46 -12.77 -10.41
CA SER A 103 3.76 -12.10 -10.26
C SER A 103 3.83 -11.30 -8.95
N GLY A 104 5.04 -10.97 -8.54
CA GLY A 104 5.29 -10.17 -7.36
C GLY A 104 6.47 -9.23 -7.54
N GLY A 105 6.75 -8.44 -6.53
CA GLY A 105 7.83 -7.46 -6.58
C GLY A 105 7.98 -6.71 -5.27
N LYS A 106 8.66 -5.58 -5.37
CA LYS A 106 8.88 -4.66 -4.25
C LYS A 106 8.36 -3.28 -4.62
N SER A 107 7.82 -2.58 -3.63
CA SER A 107 7.35 -1.22 -3.82
C SER A 107 7.71 -0.38 -2.61
N GLU A 108 7.94 0.90 -2.84
CA GLU A 108 8.18 1.87 -1.79
C GLU A 108 7.20 3.03 -1.94
N TYR A 109 6.76 3.56 -0.80
CA TYR A 109 5.80 4.64 -0.73
C TYR A 109 6.25 5.65 0.29
N ILE A 110 5.98 6.92 0.03
CA ILE A 110 6.31 8.02 0.96
C ILE A 110 5.04 8.76 1.36
N GLU A 111 4.97 9.16 2.60
CA GLU A 111 3.87 9.96 3.12
C GLU A 111 3.77 11.29 2.37
N THR A 112 2.53 11.69 2.04
CA THR A 112 2.25 12.97 1.38
C THR A 112 1.11 13.68 2.10
N VAL A 113 0.83 14.89 1.71
CA VAL A 113 -0.25 15.69 2.29
C VAL A 113 -1.53 15.60 1.47
#